data_26d6cae4404792237273351a498660fd
#
_entry.id   26d6cae4404792237273351a498660fd
#
_cell.length_a   1.000
_cell.length_b   1.000
_cell.length_c   1.000
_cell.angle_alpha   90.00
_cell.angle_beta   90.00
_cell.angle_gamma   90.00
#
_symmetry.space_group_name_H-M   'P 1'
#
loop_
_entity.id
_entity.type
_entity.pdbx_description
1 polymer ?
#
loop_
_entity_poly.entity_id
_entity_poly.type
_entity_poly.pdbx_seq_one_letter_code
_entity_poly.pdbx_strand_id
1 'polypeptide(L)'
;MEKPLTVAEDENHVRITGEETEIIFDKKTGEFTRYQAKSVSFMTGGKDEFYRAPTGIDEGTHESDYDDIWRAEGLDRLKKEVQSVSAVSAENQVLLEVQASYTAEPDNAVLFTAHTLYRIGSEGMELKNEVTNNSGLETIARVGQSFCLPAAFDTLSWYGKGPWETYADRKDAALIGLYTSSVAEQHVPFAV
;
A
#
# COMPACT_ATOMS: atom_id res chain seq x y z
N MET A 1 3.72 4.23 32.60
CA MET A 1 2.57 3.72 31.81
C MET A 1 2.38 4.73 30.69
N GLU A 2 2.54 4.30 29.44
CA GLU A 2 2.24 5.16 28.30
C GLU A 2 0.76 5.54 28.30
N LYS A 3 0.45 6.77 27.90
CA LYS A 3 -0.93 7.21 27.76
C LYS A 3 -1.60 6.41 26.63
N PRO A 4 -2.83 5.94 26.81
CA PRO A 4 -3.55 5.28 25.73
C PRO A 4 -3.73 6.24 24.54
N LEU A 5 -3.77 5.66 23.34
CA LEU A 5 -4.11 6.41 22.12
C LEU A 5 -5.58 6.85 22.18
N THR A 6 -5.83 8.07 21.80
CA THR A 6 -7.16 8.67 21.71
C THR A 6 -7.51 8.98 20.26
N VAL A 7 -8.79 8.85 19.93
CA VAL A 7 -9.32 9.14 18.59
C VAL A 7 -10.22 10.35 18.67
N ALA A 8 -10.04 11.27 17.73
CA ALA A 8 -10.96 12.36 17.44
C ALA A 8 -11.25 12.37 15.92
N GLU A 9 -12.50 12.60 15.56
CA GLU A 9 -12.92 12.65 14.17
C GLU A 9 -13.60 13.96 13.86
N ASP A 10 -13.31 14.48 12.68
CA ASP A 10 -14.08 15.55 12.04
C ASP A 10 -14.65 15.05 10.69
N GLU A 11 -15.23 15.94 9.90
CA GLU A 11 -15.81 15.60 8.60
C GLU A 11 -14.78 15.00 7.64
N ASN A 12 -13.53 15.48 7.69
CA ASN A 12 -12.49 15.16 6.71
C ASN A 12 -11.40 14.23 7.25
N HIS A 13 -11.20 14.18 8.58
CA HIS A 13 -10.04 13.49 9.15
C HIS A 13 -10.41 12.63 10.34
N VAL A 14 -9.59 11.59 10.52
CA VAL A 14 -9.42 10.88 11.77
C VAL A 14 -8.07 11.31 12.35
N ARG A 15 -8.06 11.77 13.61
CA ARG A 15 -6.86 12.12 14.37
C ARG A 15 -6.66 11.13 15.49
N ILE A 16 -5.49 10.54 15.55
CA ILE A 16 -5.09 9.62 16.60
C ILE A 16 -3.91 10.26 17.34
N THR A 17 -4.07 10.46 18.64
CA THR A 17 -3.05 11.12 19.46
C THR A 17 -2.68 10.30 20.68
N GLY A 18 -1.39 10.25 20.97
CA GLY A 18 -0.78 9.67 22.16
C GLY A 18 0.15 10.64 22.84
N GLU A 19 0.98 10.19 23.76
CA GLU A 19 1.92 11.06 24.48
C GLU A 19 2.95 11.69 23.53
N GLU A 20 3.51 10.89 22.63
CA GLU A 20 4.49 11.35 21.62
C GLU A 20 4.06 10.96 20.19
N THR A 21 2.80 10.60 19.99
CA THR A 21 2.28 10.10 18.70
C THR A 21 1.19 11.02 18.17
N GLU A 22 1.30 11.40 16.91
CA GLU A 22 0.26 12.09 16.16
C GLU A 22 0.09 11.45 14.79
N ILE A 23 -1.12 10.99 14.51
CA ILE A 23 -1.49 10.38 13.23
C ILE A 23 -2.72 11.12 12.70
N ILE A 24 -2.67 11.48 11.42
CA ILE A 24 -3.79 12.11 10.71
C ILE A 24 -4.08 11.27 9.48
N PHE A 25 -5.32 10.84 9.39
CA PHE A 25 -5.86 10.07 8.27
C PHE A 25 -6.95 10.87 7.56
N ASP A 26 -6.81 11.04 6.26
CA ASP A 26 -7.76 11.74 5.42
C ASP A 26 -8.88 10.78 4.99
N LYS A 27 -10.13 11.11 5.34
CA LYS A 27 -11.29 10.27 5.04
C LYS A 27 -11.67 10.26 3.57
N LYS A 28 -11.31 11.32 2.83
CA LYS A 28 -11.64 11.45 1.41
C LYS A 28 -10.72 10.62 0.53
N THR A 29 -9.43 10.67 0.82
CA THR A 29 -8.42 9.89 0.06
C THR A 29 -8.26 8.47 0.60
N GLY A 30 -8.62 8.25 1.87
CA GLY A 30 -8.37 6.98 2.55
C GLY A 30 -6.89 6.72 2.74
N GLU A 31 -6.13 7.76 3.13
CA GLU A 31 -4.68 7.72 3.25
C GLU A 31 -4.18 8.47 4.48
N PHE A 32 -3.04 8.05 5.00
CA PHE A 32 -2.33 8.79 6.03
C PHE A 32 -1.69 10.05 5.45
N THR A 33 -2.04 11.20 5.99
CA THR A 33 -1.38 12.48 5.68
C THR A 33 -0.27 12.81 6.66
N ARG A 34 -0.29 12.16 7.83
CA ARG A 34 0.74 12.27 8.86
C ARG A 34 0.80 11.02 9.70
N TYR A 35 1.98 10.51 9.91
CA TYR A 35 2.30 9.54 10.95
C TYR A 35 3.62 9.94 11.60
N GLN A 36 3.52 10.49 12.81
CA GLN A 36 4.67 10.96 13.57
C GLN A 36 4.66 10.32 14.96
N ALA A 37 5.84 9.90 15.41
CA ALA A 37 6.06 9.48 16.78
C ALA A 37 7.46 9.91 17.24
N LYS A 38 7.61 10.33 18.51
CA LYS A 38 8.87 10.82 19.09
C LYS A 38 9.53 11.90 18.21
N SER A 39 8.73 12.84 17.68
CA SER A 39 9.18 13.90 16.78
C SER A 39 9.76 13.44 15.43
N VAL A 40 9.69 12.16 15.12
CA VAL A 40 10.09 11.59 13.82
C VAL A 40 8.86 11.38 12.96
N SER A 41 8.88 11.91 11.74
CA SER A 41 7.89 11.57 10.72
C SER A 41 8.25 10.22 10.12
N PHE A 42 7.32 9.26 10.14
CA PHE A 42 7.58 7.90 9.64
C PHE A 42 7.10 7.73 8.22
N MET A 43 5.84 8.07 7.96
CA MET A 43 5.25 7.80 6.64
C MET A 43 4.00 8.65 6.37
N THR A 44 3.61 8.64 5.10
CA THR A 44 2.31 9.05 4.57
C THR A 44 1.84 8.03 3.54
N GLY A 45 0.62 8.15 3.02
CA GLY A 45 0.07 7.27 2.00
C GLY A 45 -0.77 6.13 2.59
N GLY A 46 -0.58 4.92 2.13
CA GLY A 46 -1.46 3.78 2.34
C GLY A 46 -2.37 3.56 1.15
N LYS A 47 -1.87 3.89 -0.06
CA LYS A 47 -2.57 3.72 -1.32
C LYS A 47 -2.52 2.25 -1.75
N ASP A 48 -3.68 1.70 -2.12
CA ASP A 48 -3.72 0.38 -2.73
C ASP A 48 -3.19 0.43 -4.16
N GLU A 49 -2.42 -0.58 -4.54
CA GLU A 49 -1.77 -0.68 -5.84
C GLU A 49 -2.20 -1.97 -6.55
N PHE A 50 -2.77 -1.81 -7.74
CA PHE A 50 -3.22 -2.91 -8.61
C PHE A 50 -2.46 -2.98 -9.92
N TYR A 51 -1.57 -2.01 -10.17
CA TYR A 51 -0.73 -1.96 -11.37
C TYR A 51 0.73 -1.73 -11.00
N ARG A 52 1.64 -2.21 -11.82
CA ARG A 52 3.07 -1.96 -11.78
C ARG A 52 3.61 -1.75 -13.19
N ALA A 53 4.77 -1.15 -13.33
CA ALA A 53 5.46 -1.12 -14.60
C ALA A 53 5.61 -2.56 -15.15
N PRO A 54 5.29 -2.80 -16.43
CA PRO A 54 5.46 -4.11 -17.05
C PRO A 54 6.93 -4.49 -17.14
N THR A 55 7.17 -5.77 -17.25
CA THR A 55 8.49 -6.35 -17.54
C THR A 55 8.40 -7.04 -18.89
N GLY A 56 9.54 -7.40 -19.51
CA GLY A 56 9.56 -8.08 -20.79
C GLY A 56 8.77 -9.41 -20.85
N ILE A 57 8.41 -9.98 -19.69
CA ILE A 57 7.53 -11.16 -19.64
C ILE A 57 6.06 -10.75 -19.77
N ASP A 58 5.70 -9.60 -19.24
CA ASP A 58 4.33 -9.09 -19.28
C ASP A 58 3.97 -8.58 -20.69
N GLU A 59 4.97 -8.12 -21.46
CA GLU A 59 4.82 -7.67 -22.85
C GLU A 59 4.66 -8.80 -23.87
N GLY A 60 4.85 -10.02 -23.44
CA GLY A 60 4.41 -11.23 -24.07
C GLY A 60 4.96 -11.62 -25.44
N THR A 61 4.78 -12.90 -25.75
CA THR A 61 4.82 -13.44 -27.12
C THR A 61 3.39 -13.83 -27.52
N HIS A 62 2.76 -13.05 -28.36
CA HIS A 62 1.54 -13.28 -29.15
C HIS A 62 0.27 -13.87 -28.48
N GLU A 63 0.35 -14.58 -27.37
CA GLU A 63 -0.83 -15.21 -26.71
C GLU A 63 -1.09 -14.70 -25.29
N SER A 64 -0.18 -13.89 -24.72
CA SER A 64 -0.32 -13.39 -23.34
C SER A 64 0.37 -12.04 -23.17
N ASP A 65 -0.15 -11.05 -23.89
CA ASP A 65 0.22 -9.66 -23.66
C ASP A 65 -0.55 -9.13 -22.46
N TYR A 66 -0.02 -9.44 -21.27
CA TYR A 66 -0.68 -9.07 -20.03
C TYR A 66 -0.74 -7.57 -19.83
N ASP A 67 0.28 -6.83 -20.28
CA ASP A 67 0.30 -5.37 -20.14
C ASP A 67 -0.83 -4.72 -20.95
N ASP A 68 -1.02 -5.14 -22.19
CA ASP A 68 -2.11 -4.66 -23.04
C ASP A 68 -3.48 -4.98 -22.43
N ILE A 69 -3.65 -6.19 -21.87
CA ILE A 69 -4.89 -6.59 -21.18
C ILE A 69 -5.13 -5.71 -19.96
N TRP A 70 -4.13 -5.52 -19.11
CA TRP A 70 -4.26 -4.69 -17.90
C TRP A 70 -4.55 -3.23 -18.22
N ARG A 71 -3.92 -2.67 -19.26
CA ARG A 71 -4.17 -1.30 -19.71
C ARG A 71 -5.53 -1.15 -20.38
N ALA A 72 -5.95 -2.13 -21.18
CA ALA A 72 -7.28 -2.13 -21.79
C ALA A 72 -8.37 -2.09 -20.72
N GLU A 73 -8.21 -2.86 -19.63
CA GLU A 73 -9.11 -2.85 -18.49
C GLU A 73 -8.94 -1.64 -17.57
N GLY A 74 -7.90 -0.82 -17.78
CA GLY A 74 -7.67 0.43 -17.06
C GLY A 74 -7.02 0.28 -15.68
N LEU A 75 -6.28 -0.81 -15.43
CA LEU A 75 -5.61 -1.03 -14.15
C LEU A 75 -4.55 0.03 -13.85
N ASP A 76 -3.96 0.65 -14.88
CA ASP A 76 -2.96 1.71 -14.79
C ASP A 76 -3.55 3.10 -14.41
N ARG A 77 -4.89 3.23 -14.41
CA ARG A 77 -5.60 4.50 -14.20
C ARG A 77 -6.85 4.38 -13.33
N LEU A 78 -6.84 3.46 -12.38
CA LEU A 78 -7.95 3.25 -11.46
C LEU A 78 -8.25 4.50 -10.65
N LYS A 79 -9.55 4.77 -10.48
CA LYS A 79 -10.05 5.80 -9.58
C LYS A 79 -10.51 5.16 -8.29
N LYS A 80 -9.94 5.61 -7.16
CA LYS A 80 -10.35 5.19 -5.82
C LYS A 80 -11.54 6.02 -5.37
N GLU A 81 -12.53 5.36 -4.80
CA GLU A 81 -13.63 5.97 -4.08
C GLU A 81 -13.73 5.35 -2.69
N VAL A 82 -13.54 6.18 -1.66
CA VAL A 82 -13.68 5.75 -0.26
C VAL A 82 -15.16 5.66 0.09
N GLN A 83 -15.60 4.48 0.47
CA GLN A 83 -17.00 4.21 0.83
C GLN A 83 -17.26 4.51 2.30
N SER A 84 -16.33 4.13 3.17
CA SER A 84 -16.42 4.39 4.60
C SER A 84 -15.06 4.42 5.26
N VAL A 85 -14.96 5.23 6.31
CA VAL A 85 -13.84 5.24 7.26
C VAL A 85 -14.43 5.27 8.66
N SER A 86 -13.99 4.39 9.53
CA SER A 86 -14.33 4.39 10.94
C SER A 86 -13.11 4.18 11.80
N ALA A 87 -13.07 4.77 12.98
CA ALA A 87 -11.99 4.59 13.93
C ALA A 87 -12.54 4.45 15.35
N VAL A 88 -12.08 3.44 16.07
CA VAL A 88 -12.48 3.19 17.46
C VAL A 88 -11.27 2.90 18.33
N SER A 89 -11.27 3.44 19.54
CA SER A 89 -10.31 3.06 20.57
C SER A 89 -10.72 1.72 21.19
N ALA A 90 -9.78 0.77 21.23
CA ALA A 90 -9.97 -0.54 21.81
C ALA A 90 -8.79 -0.85 22.74
N GLU A 91 -9.02 -0.79 24.05
CA GLU A 91 -7.97 -0.97 25.06
C GLU A 91 -6.79 -0.02 24.85
N ASN A 92 -5.64 -0.54 24.41
CA ASN A 92 -4.41 0.22 24.16
C ASN A 92 -4.13 0.44 22.66
N GLN A 93 -5.11 0.22 21.79
CA GLN A 93 -4.99 0.30 20.35
C GLN A 93 -6.11 1.15 19.76
N VAL A 94 -5.89 1.62 18.54
CA VAL A 94 -6.92 2.19 17.68
C VAL A 94 -7.12 1.25 16.50
N LEU A 95 -8.37 0.89 16.25
CA LEU A 95 -8.77 0.17 15.06
C LEU A 95 -9.31 1.19 14.08
N LEU A 96 -8.60 1.37 12.95
CA LEU A 96 -9.00 2.23 11.84
C LEU A 96 -9.36 1.34 10.65
N GLU A 97 -10.60 1.42 10.22
CA GLU A 97 -11.16 0.59 9.16
C GLU A 97 -11.54 1.46 7.97
N VAL A 98 -11.16 1.00 6.77
CA VAL A 98 -11.38 1.71 5.51
C VAL A 98 -12.00 0.75 4.50
N GLN A 99 -13.09 1.17 3.86
CA GLN A 99 -13.66 0.47 2.71
C GLN A 99 -13.56 1.38 1.49
N ALA A 100 -13.06 0.83 0.39
CA ALA A 100 -12.91 1.57 -0.85
C ALA A 100 -13.26 0.70 -2.06
N SER A 101 -13.72 1.34 -3.13
CA SER A 101 -13.89 0.75 -4.45
C SER A 101 -12.95 1.41 -5.46
N TYR A 102 -12.63 0.66 -6.50
CA TYR A 102 -11.73 1.07 -7.57
C TYR A 102 -12.42 0.84 -8.90
N THR A 103 -12.56 1.92 -9.66
CA THR A 103 -13.26 1.93 -10.95
C THR A 103 -12.30 2.31 -12.08
N ALA A 104 -12.60 1.87 -13.30
CA ALA A 104 -11.92 2.30 -14.52
C ALA A 104 -12.92 2.86 -15.53
N GLU A 105 -12.45 3.81 -16.35
CA GLU A 105 -13.22 4.30 -17.50
C GLU A 105 -13.13 3.28 -18.68
N PRO A 106 -14.11 3.26 -19.60
CA PRO A 106 -15.21 4.23 -19.71
C PRO A 106 -16.45 3.93 -18.86
N ASP A 107 -16.64 2.69 -18.43
CA ASP A 107 -17.92 2.24 -17.88
C ASP A 107 -18.06 2.54 -16.38
N ASN A 108 -16.99 2.99 -15.73
CA ASN A 108 -16.89 3.13 -14.27
C ASN A 108 -17.29 1.84 -13.52
N ALA A 109 -17.01 0.69 -14.15
CA ALA A 109 -17.23 -0.59 -13.50
C ALA A 109 -16.30 -0.73 -12.28
N VAL A 110 -16.81 -1.29 -11.19
CA VAL A 110 -16.02 -1.57 -9.99
C VAL A 110 -15.17 -2.80 -10.26
N LEU A 111 -13.88 -2.59 -10.49
CA LEU A 111 -12.92 -3.66 -10.76
C LEU A 111 -12.38 -4.29 -9.48
N PHE A 112 -12.22 -3.51 -8.43
CA PHE A 112 -11.77 -4.01 -7.12
C PHE A 112 -12.54 -3.35 -5.99
N THR A 113 -12.69 -4.09 -4.89
CA THR A 113 -13.04 -3.52 -3.59
C THR A 113 -11.97 -3.90 -2.59
N ALA A 114 -11.63 -2.97 -1.71
CA ALA A 114 -10.65 -3.19 -0.65
C ALA A 114 -11.28 -2.90 0.72
N HIS A 115 -10.98 -3.76 1.67
CA HIS A 115 -11.31 -3.60 3.08
C HIS A 115 -10.01 -3.65 3.87
N THR A 116 -9.58 -2.49 4.36
CA THR A 116 -8.32 -2.33 5.07
C THR A 116 -8.56 -2.06 6.54
N LEU A 117 -7.93 -2.85 7.40
CA LEU A 117 -7.92 -2.67 8.84
C LEU A 117 -6.50 -2.34 9.31
N TYR A 118 -6.34 -1.18 9.91
CA TYR A 118 -5.15 -0.77 10.63
C TYR A 118 -5.36 -0.93 12.13
N ARG A 119 -4.51 -1.73 12.79
CA ARG A 119 -4.41 -1.81 14.23
C ARG A 119 -3.21 -1.02 14.69
N ILE A 120 -3.44 0.12 15.31
CA ILE A 120 -2.42 1.10 15.67
C ILE A 120 -2.22 1.08 17.17
N GLY A 121 -1.04 0.71 17.62
CA GLY A 121 -0.63 0.68 19.01
C GLY A 121 0.62 1.50 19.29
N SER A 122 1.09 1.53 20.53
CA SER A 122 2.34 2.24 20.91
C SER A 122 3.58 1.64 20.25
N GLU A 123 3.57 0.35 19.94
CA GLU A 123 4.70 -0.38 19.38
C GLU A 123 4.74 -0.33 17.83
N GLY A 124 3.65 0.09 17.20
CA GLY A 124 3.56 0.15 15.74
C GLY A 124 2.15 -0.05 15.20
N MET A 125 2.10 -0.39 13.93
CA MET A 125 0.87 -0.59 13.19
C MET A 125 0.88 -1.97 12.52
N GLU A 126 -0.17 -2.73 12.74
CA GLU A 126 -0.50 -3.91 11.95
C GLU A 126 -1.51 -3.51 10.86
N LEU A 127 -1.30 -4.00 9.65
CA LEU A 127 -2.18 -3.77 8.52
C LEU A 127 -2.70 -5.11 7.99
N LYS A 128 -4.02 -5.21 7.85
CA LYS A 128 -4.69 -6.28 7.10
C LYS A 128 -5.48 -5.66 5.97
N ASN A 129 -5.21 -6.09 4.74
CA ASN A 129 -5.93 -5.64 3.56
C ASN A 129 -6.58 -6.85 2.86
N GLU A 130 -7.89 -6.82 2.73
CA GLU A 130 -8.68 -7.81 2.01
C GLU A 130 -9.19 -7.20 0.71
N VAL A 131 -8.75 -7.75 -0.41
CA VAL A 131 -9.10 -7.28 -1.75
C VAL A 131 -9.97 -8.30 -2.45
N THR A 132 -11.07 -7.83 -3.01
CA THR A 132 -11.93 -8.63 -3.91
C THR A 132 -11.70 -8.17 -5.34
N ASN A 133 -11.34 -9.11 -6.21
CA ASN A 133 -11.21 -8.89 -7.65
C ASN A 133 -12.58 -9.11 -8.32
N ASN A 134 -13.15 -8.04 -8.87
CA ASN A 134 -14.42 -8.06 -9.61
C ASN A 134 -14.18 -7.82 -11.12
N SER A 135 -12.93 -7.67 -11.55
CA SER A 135 -12.59 -7.34 -12.94
C SER A 135 -12.88 -8.48 -13.92
N GLY A 136 -12.99 -9.70 -13.43
CA GLY A 136 -13.07 -10.89 -14.29
C GLY A 136 -11.74 -11.30 -14.91
N LEU A 137 -10.66 -10.55 -14.68
CA LEU A 137 -9.32 -10.92 -15.15
C LEU A 137 -8.78 -12.13 -14.39
N GLU A 138 -8.21 -13.08 -15.11
CA GLU A 138 -7.55 -14.23 -14.52
C GLU A 138 -6.25 -13.84 -13.83
N THR A 139 -5.58 -12.80 -14.35
CA THR A 139 -4.33 -12.27 -13.81
C THR A 139 -4.42 -10.77 -13.63
N ILE A 140 -3.84 -10.27 -12.56
CA ILE A 140 -3.68 -8.84 -12.28
C ILE A 140 -2.21 -8.53 -12.06
N ALA A 141 -1.80 -7.31 -12.40
CA ALA A 141 -0.39 -6.92 -12.38
C ALA A 141 0.20 -6.95 -10.97
N ARG A 142 -0.59 -6.56 -9.96
CA ARG A 142 -0.13 -6.42 -8.58
C ARG A 142 -1.33 -6.36 -7.62
N VAL A 143 -1.10 -6.79 -6.40
CA VAL A 143 -1.92 -6.46 -5.23
C VAL A 143 -0.96 -6.03 -4.12
N GLY A 144 -1.11 -4.80 -3.64
CA GLY A 144 -0.24 -4.29 -2.59
C GLY A 144 -0.68 -2.94 -2.06
N GLN A 145 0.10 -2.40 -1.15
CA GLN A 145 -0.04 -1.03 -0.69
C GLN A 145 1.29 -0.29 -0.74
N SER A 146 1.25 1.00 -1.05
CA SER A 146 2.40 1.89 -1.08
C SER A 146 2.32 2.95 0.01
N PHE A 147 3.48 3.24 0.60
CA PHE A 147 3.67 4.29 1.59
C PHE A 147 4.85 5.15 1.17
N CYS A 148 4.77 6.45 1.46
CA CYS A 148 5.87 7.39 1.26
C CYS A 148 6.61 7.59 2.58
N LEU A 149 7.90 7.37 2.58
CA LEU A 149 8.78 7.63 3.72
C LEU A 149 9.58 8.91 3.47
N PRO A 150 9.93 9.68 4.52
CA PRO A 150 10.84 10.80 4.39
C PRO A 150 12.18 10.40 3.77
N ALA A 151 12.78 11.30 2.97
CA ALA A 151 14.03 11.06 2.28
C ALA A 151 15.24 10.77 3.20
N ALA A 152 15.11 11.04 4.50
CA ALA A 152 16.10 10.66 5.51
C ALA A 152 16.20 9.13 5.73
N PHE A 153 15.18 8.37 5.32
CA PHE A 153 15.21 6.92 5.28
C PHE A 153 15.81 6.46 3.94
N ASP A 154 17.09 6.56 3.78
CA ASP A 154 17.83 6.33 2.54
C ASP A 154 18.47 4.93 2.45
N THR A 155 18.38 4.15 3.50
CA THR A 155 18.96 2.81 3.60
C THR A 155 17.87 1.78 3.89
N LEU A 156 17.87 0.70 3.13
CA LEU A 156 16.95 -0.42 3.27
C LEU A 156 17.71 -1.65 3.73
N SER A 157 17.23 -2.30 4.78
CA SER A 157 17.69 -3.63 5.20
C SER A 157 16.54 -4.60 5.25
N TRP A 158 16.74 -5.82 4.74
CA TRP A 158 15.72 -6.86 4.78
C TRP A 158 16.30 -8.24 5.01
N TYR A 159 15.51 -9.10 5.63
CA TYR A 159 15.78 -10.53 5.72
C TYR A 159 14.83 -11.27 4.79
N GLY A 160 15.36 -11.94 3.80
CA GLY A 160 14.57 -12.62 2.78
C GLY A 160 15.41 -12.97 1.56
N LYS A 161 14.72 -13.24 0.45
CA LYS A 161 15.40 -13.42 -0.84
C LYS A 161 16.04 -12.10 -1.29
N GLY A 162 17.25 -12.20 -1.86
CA GLY A 162 18.03 -11.08 -2.36
C GLY A 162 19.37 -11.53 -2.93
N PRO A 163 20.26 -10.58 -3.29
CA PRO A 163 20.05 -9.12 -3.31
C PRO A 163 19.20 -8.63 -4.48
N TRP A 164 18.93 -9.50 -5.46
CA TRP A 164 18.25 -9.19 -6.73
C TRP A 164 16.74 -9.27 -6.59
N GLU A 165 16.05 -8.75 -7.58
CA GLU A 165 14.60 -8.88 -7.72
C GLU A 165 14.16 -10.35 -7.79
N THR A 166 12.94 -10.63 -7.34
CA THR A 166 12.42 -12.00 -7.18
C THR A 166 11.15 -12.24 -8.01
N TYR A 167 11.14 -11.74 -9.25
CA TYR A 167 10.12 -12.11 -10.22
C TYR A 167 10.06 -13.63 -10.41
N ALA A 168 8.91 -14.15 -10.83
CA ALA A 168 8.65 -15.58 -10.90
C ALA A 168 9.68 -16.36 -11.73
N ASP A 169 10.21 -15.75 -12.78
CA ASP A 169 11.23 -16.29 -13.69
C ASP A 169 12.67 -16.15 -13.16
N ARG A 170 12.92 -15.29 -12.17
CA ARG A 170 14.27 -14.97 -11.66
C ARG A 170 14.47 -15.30 -10.18
N LYS A 171 13.44 -15.69 -9.48
CA LYS A 171 13.46 -15.92 -8.01
C LYS A 171 14.48 -16.99 -7.56
N ASP A 172 14.91 -17.87 -8.46
CA ASP A 172 15.86 -18.93 -8.13
C ASP A 172 17.30 -18.43 -8.03
N ALA A 173 17.59 -17.26 -8.60
CA ALA A 173 18.89 -16.58 -8.44
C ALA A 173 19.02 -15.87 -7.07
N ALA A 174 17.92 -15.67 -6.35
CA ALA A 174 17.90 -14.98 -5.08
C ALA A 174 17.94 -15.98 -3.90
N LEU A 175 18.91 -15.81 -3.02
CA LEU A 175 19.06 -16.63 -1.81
C LEU A 175 18.45 -15.92 -0.60
N ILE A 176 18.07 -16.69 0.42
CA ILE A 176 17.60 -16.13 1.69
C ILE A 176 18.81 -15.65 2.49
N GLY A 177 18.78 -14.40 2.92
CA GLY A 177 19.86 -13.77 3.68
C GLY A 177 19.41 -12.45 4.31
N LEU A 178 20.33 -11.82 5.02
CA LEU A 178 20.20 -10.44 5.48
C LEU A 178 20.93 -9.53 4.50
N TYR A 179 20.22 -8.60 3.91
CA TYR A 179 20.73 -7.69 2.90
C TYR A 179 20.54 -6.24 3.34
N THR A 180 21.43 -5.39 2.88
CA THR A 180 21.36 -3.94 3.08
C THR A 180 21.84 -3.24 1.82
N SER A 181 21.08 -2.21 1.39
CA SER A 181 21.46 -1.34 0.29
C SER A 181 20.91 0.07 0.49
N SER A 182 21.39 1.03 -0.25
CA SER A 182 20.72 2.33 -0.34
C SER A 182 19.43 2.22 -1.14
N VAL A 183 18.49 3.12 -0.88
CA VAL A 183 17.24 3.22 -1.67
C VAL A 183 17.55 3.49 -3.15
N ALA A 184 18.61 4.28 -3.44
CA ALA A 184 19.02 4.57 -4.80
C ALA A 184 19.48 3.31 -5.58
N GLU A 185 20.13 2.36 -4.89
CA GLU A 185 20.58 1.09 -5.49
C GLU A 185 19.43 0.12 -5.76
N GLN A 186 18.24 0.37 -5.17
CA GLN A 186 17.04 -0.43 -5.45
C GLN A 186 16.38 -0.06 -6.79
N HIS A 187 16.84 1.02 -7.44
CA HIS A 187 16.36 1.35 -8.78
C HIS A 187 16.92 0.36 -9.79
N VAL A 188 16.05 -0.48 -10.34
CA VAL A 188 16.41 -1.46 -11.38
C VAL A 188 15.85 -0.95 -12.71
N PRO A 189 16.69 -0.68 -13.72
CA PRO A 189 16.27 -0.11 -14.99
C PRO A 189 15.69 -1.18 -15.94
N PHE A 190 14.74 -1.98 -15.46
CA PHE A 190 14.03 -2.97 -16.29
C PHE A 190 12.68 -2.46 -16.81
N ALA A 191 12.25 -1.29 -16.35
CA ALA A 191 11.08 -0.66 -16.90
C ALA A 191 11.39 -0.15 -18.30
N VAL A 192 10.66 -0.61 -19.25
CA VAL A 192 10.67 -0.16 -20.65
C VAL A 192 9.86 1.14 -20.78
#